data_9c44a0d783c1d6c56b4640352c84ff2c
#
_entry.id   9c44a0d783c1d6c56b4640352c84ff2c
#
_cell.length_a   1.000
_cell.length_b   1.000
_cell.length_c   1.000
_cell.angle_alpha   90.00
_cell.angle_beta   90.00
_cell.angle_gamma   90.00
#
_symmetry.space_group_name_H-M   'P 1'
#
loop_
_entity.id
_entity.type
_entity.pdbx_description
1 polymer ?
#
loop_
_entity_poly.entity_id
_entity_poly.type
_entity_poly.pdbx_seq_one_letter_code
_entity_poly.pdbx_strand_id
1 'polypeptide(L)'
;MNCKWVSRKDKNLKCNRHADSSGYCLFHKQNKSKREIALFDAYIKKGQISNFTGFYFEDKFEIKKLINYKYEKLKFCEAVFKEEADFSDFKFENTVDFTNTEFKSYVNFKNADFLHNCVFKKTIFNEKYINEEIFQKSNFDGQKLIVEECVNFPRLDGVIFSPYTKFILKDTKYSMKDSICGRTNYRIARIQAKNTEDNENIGYYYYNERNYASDFLKCRKYNGYKDYLTNDFFDFLARYLIGYGERPIRLLLISFSLISVFAFIYILIGIKSMDYGLIKLNLFNINYSIYE
;
A
#
# COMPACT_ATOMS: atom_id res chain seq x y z
N MET A 1 -7.96 -25.39 30.48
CA MET A 1 -6.77 -24.98 29.70
C MET A 1 -6.92 -23.55 29.26
N ASN A 2 -5.81 -22.78 29.13
CA ASN A 2 -5.88 -21.45 28.57
C ASN A 2 -5.91 -21.51 27.04
N CYS A 3 -6.48 -20.50 26.41
CA CYS A 3 -6.55 -20.38 24.97
C CYS A 3 -5.16 -20.34 24.33
N LYS A 4 -4.94 -21.12 23.28
CA LYS A 4 -3.66 -21.22 22.55
C LYS A 4 -3.35 -19.99 21.66
N TRP A 5 -4.28 -19.06 21.52
CA TRP A 5 -4.04 -17.89 20.68
C TRP A 5 -2.92 -17.01 21.22
N VAL A 6 -2.02 -16.65 20.35
CA VAL A 6 -0.90 -15.75 20.60
C VAL A 6 -0.83 -14.77 19.44
N SER A 7 -0.61 -13.50 19.73
CA SER A 7 -0.47 -12.47 18.69
C SER A 7 0.69 -12.77 17.74
N ARG A 8 0.46 -12.57 16.44
CA ARG A 8 1.49 -12.69 15.41
C ARG A 8 2.54 -11.58 15.52
N LYS A 9 2.12 -10.42 16.05
CA LYS A 9 2.96 -9.22 16.19
C LYS A 9 3.77 -9.23 17.48
N ASP A 10 3.14 -9.63 18.59
CA ASP A 10 3.75 -9.61 19.92
C ASP A 10 3.53 -10.97 20.60
N LYS A 11 4.57 -11.79 20.62
CA LYS A 11 4.54 -13.13 21.22
C LYS A 11 4.24 -13.12 22.74
N ASN A 12 4.36 -11.96 23.39
CA ASN A 12 4.00 -11.80 24.80
C ASN A 12 2.49 -11.60 24.98
N LEU A 13 1.79 -11.14 23.93
CA LEU A 13 0.35 -10.96 23.96
C LEU A 13 -0.35 -12.29 23.71
N LYS A 14 -0.83 -12.90 24.81
CA LYS A 14 -1.51 -14.20 24.83
C LYS A 14 -2.93 -14.04 25.36
N CYS A 15 -3.81 -14.90 24.90
CA CYS A 15 -5.17 -14.95 25.41
C CYS A 15 -5.24 -15.80 26.70
N ASN A 16 -5.73 -15.20 27.79
CA ASN A 16 -5.88 -15.88 29.07
C ASN A 16 -7.28 -16.46 29.30
N ARG A 17 -8.18 -16.43 28.30
CA ARG A 17 -9.53 -16.98 28.40
C ARG A 17 -9.50 -18.47 28.39
N HIS A 18 -10.51 -19.08 29.03
CA HIS A 18 -10.67 -20.53 29.04
C HIS A 18 -10.89 -21.07 27.61
N ALA A 19 -10.18 -22.13 27.26
CA ALA A 19 -10.29 -22.81 25.98
C ALA A 19 -11.22 -24.03 26.09
N ASP A 20 -11.90 -24.35 24.99
CA ASP A 20 -12.62 -25.63 24.83
C ASP A 20 -11.69 -26.80 24.43
N SER A 21 -12.25 -27.90 23.98
CA SER A 21 -11.52 -29.09 23.50
C SER A 21 -10.66 -28.82 22.28
N SER A 22 -10.94 -27.75 21.49
CA SER A 22 -10.11 -27.33 20.34
C SER A 22 -8.81 -26.64 20.77
N GLY A 23 -8.70 -26.24 22.02
CA GLY A 23 -7.60 -25.46 22.56
C GLY A 23 -7.74 -23.97 22.35
N TYR A 24 -8.88 -23.49 21.85
CA TYR A 24 -9.16 -22.07 21.64
C TYR A 24 -10.40 -21.62 22.42
N CYS A 25 -10.43 -20.36 22.82
CA CYS A 25 -11.65 -19.78 23.41
C CYS A 25 -12.64 -19.41 22.29
N LEU A 26 -13.88 -19.16 22.69
CA LEU A 26 -14.98 -18.77 21.79
C LEU A 26 -14.60 -17.68 20.78
N PHE A 27 -13.77 -16.72 21.16
CA PHE A 27 -13.42 -15.57 20.33
C PHE A 27 -12.37 -15.89 19.26
N HIS A 28 -11.42 -16.81 19.55
CA HIS A 28 -10.31 -17.15 18.65
C HIS A 28 -10.51 -18.49 17.91
N LYS A 29 -11.57 -19.21 18.23
CA LYS A 29 -11.90 -20.49 17.58
C LYS A 29 -12.38 -20.25 16.15
N GLN A 30 -11.90 -21.09 15.24
CA GLN A 30 -12.43 -21.25 13.88
C GLN A 30 -13.46 -22.38 13.84
N ASN A 31 -14.32 -22.38 12.83
CA ASN A 31 -15.36 -23.40 12.62
C ASN A 31 -16.29 -23.56 13.85
N LYS A 32 -16.82 -22.45 14.32
CA LYS A 32 -17.79 -22.41 15.40
C LYS A 32 -19.09 -23.11 15.00
N SER A 33 -19.66 -23.87 15.90
CA SER A 33 -21.02 -24.38 15.74
C SER A 33 -22.06 -23.24 15.76
N LYS A 34 -23.25 -23.48 15.25
CA LYS A 34 -24.36 -22.48 15.27
C LYS A 34 -24.63 -21.94 16.69
N ARG A 35 -24.55 -22.80 17.70
CA ARG A 35 -24.72 -22.40 19.11
C ARG A 35 -23.60 -21.50 19.59
N GLU A 36 -22.36 -21.78 19.21
CA GLU A 36 -21.19 -20.94 19.54
C GLU A 36 -21.24 -19.61 18.85
N ILE A 37 -21.69 -19.56 17.59
CA ILE A 37 -21.91 -18.28 16.85
C ILE A 37 -22.94 -17.43 17.59
N ALA A 38 -24.09 -18.02 17.97
CA ALA A 38 -25.11 -17.29 18.70
C ALA A 38 -24.62 -16.75 20.05
N LEU A 39 -23.79 -17.52 20.77
CA LEU A 39 -23.15 -17.09 22.02
C LEU A 39 -22.14 -15.97 21.78
N PHE A 40 -21.31 -16.07 20.72
CA PHE A 40 -20.35 -15.07 20.32
C PHE A 40 -21.06 -13.72 19.99
N ASP A 41 -22.11 -13.77 19.20
CA ASP A 41 -22.92 -12.59 18.86
C ASP A 41 -23.59 -11.96 20.06
N ALA A 42 -24.13 -12.79 20.97
CA ALA A 42 -24.73 -12.29 22.21
C ALA A 42 -23.69 -11.57 23.10
N TYR A 43 -22.45 -12.07 23.14
CA TYR A 43 -21.33 -11.44 23.85
C TYR A 43 -20.98 -10.09 23.25
N ILE A 44 -20.89 -10.03 21.92
CA ILE A 44 -20.57 -8.80 21.21
C ILE A 44 -21.67 -7.75 21.39
N LYS A 45 -22.94 -8.15 21.27
CA LYS A 45 -24.11 -7.26 21.47
C LYS A 45 -24.23 -6.70 22.88
N LYS A 46 -23.79 -7.41 23.91
CA LYS A 46 -23.82 -6.92 25.30
C LYS A 46 -22.93 -5.73 25.59
N GLY A 47 -22.08 -5.35 24.64
CA GLY A 47 -21.49 -4.03 24.59
C GLY A 47 -20.43 -3.73 25.65
N GLN A 48 -19.48 -4.65 25.88
CA GLN A 48 -18.39 -4.41 26.83
C GLN A 48 -17.00 -4.68 26.26
N ILE A 49 -16.89 -4.95 24.93
CA ILE A 49 -15.62 -5.30 24.29
C ILE A 49 -15.33 -4.34 23.16
N SER A 50 -14.39 -3.42 23.34
CA SER A 50 -13.87 -2.54 22.29
C SER A 50 -12.60 -3.12 21.64
N ASN A 51 -12.00 -4.14 22.23
CA ASN A 51 -10.80 -4.81 21.76
C ASN A 51 -11.12 -6.20 21.18
N PHE A 52 -11.20 -6.28 19.86
CA PHE A 52 -11.46 -7.48 19.07
C PHE A 52 -10.17 -8.13 18.53
N THR A 53 -9.03 -7.89 19.19
CA THR A 53 -7.72 -8.41 18.74
C THR A 53 -7.73 -9.93 18.64
N GLY A 54 -7.43 -10.45 17.45
CA GLY A 54 -7.38 -11.87 17.13
C GLY A 54 -8.75 -12.56 17.03
N PHE A 55 -9.86 -11.85 17.11
CA PHE A 55 -11.20 -12.45 17.02
C PHE A 55 -11.43 -13.04 15.62
N TYR A 56 -12.09 -14.19 15.60
CA TYR A 56 -12.51 -14.83 14.37
C TYR A 56 -14.02 -14.75 14.22
N PHE A 57 -14.48 -13.93 13.28
CA PHE A 57 -15.89 -13.72 12.93
C PHE A 57 -16.29 -14.73 11.85
N GLU A 58 -17.15 -15.69 12.21
CA GLU A 58 -17.61 -16.73 11.29
C GLU A 58 -18.71 -16.29 10.36
N ASP A 59 -19.64 -15.48 10.86
CA ASP A 59 -20.80 -14.96 10.13
C ASP A 59 -20.63 -13.50 9.79
N LYS A 60 -21.60 -12.97 9.05
CA LYS A 60 -21.68 -11.55 8.68
C LYS A 60 -21.58 -10.66 9.94
N PHE A 61 -20.61 -9.78 9.91
CA PHE A 61 -20.38 -8.77 10.96
C PHE A 61 -21.04 -7.45 10.57
N GLU A 62 -21.78 -6.85 11.47
CA GLU A 62 -22.37 -5.50 11.31
C GLU A 62 -22.00 -4.64 12.50
N ILE A 63 -21.23 -3.58 12.27
CA ILE A 63 -20.78 -2.65 13.32
C ILE A 63 -21.93 -1.97 14.04
N LYS A 64 -23.05 -1.73 13.34
CA LYS A 64 -24.27 -1.11 13.90
C LYS A 64 -24.88 -1.91 15.04
N LYS A 65 -24.59 -3.21 15.12
CA LYS A 65 -25.02 -4.06 16.25
C LYS A 65 -24.25 -3.74 17.54
N LEU A 66 -23.17 -2.94 17.44
CA LEU A 66 -22.33 -2.51 18.57
C LEU A 66 -22.75 -1.12 19.07
N ILE A 67 -24.02 -0.95 19.41
CA ILE A 67 -24.64 0.36 19.72
C ILE A 67 -23.91 1.14 20.85
N ASN A 68 -23.26 0.44 21.78
CA ASN A 68 -22.64 1.05 22.97
C ASN A 68 -21.16 1.43 22.78
N TYR A 69 -20.58 1.25 21.58
CA TYR A 69 -19.14 1.44 21.34
C TYR A 69 -18.78 2.77 20.65
N LYS A 70 -19.74 3.67 20.52
CA LYS A 70 -19.58 4.91 19.79
C LYS A 70 -18.36 5.73 20.21
N TYR A 71 -18.04 5.71 21.50
CA TYR A 71 -16.96 6.51 22.09
C TYR A 71 -15.69 5.72 22.40
N GLU A 72 -15.66 4.43 22.10
CA GLU A 72 -14.55 3.56 22.43
C GLU A 72 -13.50 3.51 21.30
N LYS A 73 -12.23 3.32 21.68
CA LYS A 73 -11.17 3.00 20.73
C LYS A 73 -11.32 1.56 20.27
N LEU A 74 -11.80 1.36 19.04
CA LEU A 74 -12.02 0.05 18.47
C LEU A 74 -10.70 -0.55 17.93
N LYS A 75 -10.37 -1.75 18.36
CA LYS A 75 -9.20 -2.49 17.89
C LYS A 75 -9.64 -3.80 17.25
N PHE A 76 -9.37 -3.93 15.96
CA PHE A 76 -9.58 -5.15 15.18
C PHE A 76 -8.25 -5.81 14.79
N CYS A 77 -7.17 -5.52 15.54
CA CYS A 77 -5.84 -6.05 15.23
C CYS A 77 -5.88 -7.58 15.13
N GLU A 78 -5.31 -8.15 14.06
CA GLU A 78 -5.27 -9.59 13.81
C GLU A 78 -6.66 -10.27 13.77
N ALA A 79 -7.74 -9.52 13.70
CA ALA A 79 -9.08 -10.07 13.53
C ALA A 79 -9.25 -10.68 12.13
N VAL A 80 -10.06 -11.72 12.06
CA VAL A 80 -10.40 -12.40 10.80
C VAL A 80 -11.90 -12.33 10.58
N PHE A 81 -12.31 -11.73 9.49
CA PHE A 81 -13.72 -11.72 9.04
C PHE A 81 -13.86 -12.74 7.91
N LYS A 82 -14.53 -13.86 8.18
CA LYS A 82 -14.73 -14.94 7.20
C LYS A 82 -15.76 -14.56 6.16
N GLU A 83 -16.86 -13.99 6.61
CA GLU A 83 -17.97 -13.52 5.79
C GLU A 83 -17.94 -11.99 5.69
N GLU A 84 -18.96 -11.39 5.11
CA GLU A 84 -19.09 -9.96 4.92
C GLU A 84 -18.92 -9.17 6.23
N ALA A 85 -18.16 -8.07 6.19
CA ALA A 85 -18.00 -7.15 7.30
C ALA A 85 -18.56 -5.76 6.93
N ASP A 86 -19.63 -5.37 7.59
CA ASP A 86 -20.33 -4.11 7.31
C ASP A 86 -20.04 -3.05 8.39
N PHE A 87 -19.29 -2.02 7.98
CA PHE A 87 -18.97 -0.82 8.75
C PHE A 87 -19.64 0.42 8.15
N SER A 88 -20.62 0.25 7.24
CA SER A 88 -21.26 1.38 6.56
C SER A 88 -22.04 2.28 7.50
N ASP A 89 -22.10 3.57 7.16
CA ASP A 89 -22.81 4.62 7.90
C ASP A 89 -22.44 4.68 9.40
N PHE A 90 -21.25 4.19 9.76
CA PHE A 90 -20.78 4.20 11.15
C PHE A 90 -19.82 5.34 11.38
N LYS A 91 -19.98 5.99 12.54
CA LYS A 91 -19.12 7.09 12.97
C LYS A 91 -18.09 6.61 13.98
N PHE A 92 -16.84 6.55 13.56
CA PHE A 92 -15.70 6.24 14.42
C PHE A 92 -15.26 7.50 15.16
N GLU A 93 -15.76 7.68 16.38
CA GLU A 93 -15.44 8.86 17.21
C GLU A 93 -14.08 8.77 17.89
N ASN A 94 -13.36 7.64 17.74
CA ASN A 94 -11.99 7.42 18.21
C ASN A 94 -11.14 6.71 17.16
N THR A 95 -9.85 6.59 17.45
CA THR A 95 -8.94 5.84 16.59
C THR A 95 -9.41 4.41 16.40
N VAL A 96 -9.46 3.94 15.15
CA VAL A 96 -9.72 2.54 14.80
C VAL A 96 -8.47 1.90 14.22
N ASP A 97 -8.17 0.67 14.63
CA ASP A 97 -6.97 -0.06 14.25
C ASP A 97 -7.30 -1.44 13.66
N PHE A 98 -7.02 -1.59 12.36
CA PHE A 98 -7.16 -2.82 11.58
C PHE A 98 -5.80 -3.49 11.28
N THR A 99 -4.78 -3.27 12.11
CA THR A 99 -3.46 -3.86 11.89
C THR A 99 -3.52 -5.40 11.84
N ASN A 100 -2.94 -6.01 10.79
CA ASN A 100 -2.97 -7.46 10.52
C ASN A 100 -4.38 -8.06 10.41
N THR A 101 -5.42 -7.27 10.21
CA THR A 101 -6.79 -7.74 9.98
C THR A 101 -6.89 -8.43 8.63
N GLU A 102 -7.66 -9.52 8.55
CA GLU A 102 -7.93 -10.27 7.32
C GLU A 102 -9.42 -10.24 7.00
N PHE A 103 -9.77 -9.62 5.87
CA PHE A 103 -11.12 -9.65 5.29
C PHE A 103 -11.18 -10.73 4.20
N LYS A 104 -11.74 -11.90 4.52
CA LYS A 104 -11.85 -13.03 3.57
C LYS A 104 -13.00 -12.89 2.60
N SER A 105 -13.94 -12.00 2.87
CA SER A 105 -15.08 -11.66 2.02
C SER A 105 -15.16 -10.16 1.79
N TYR A 106 -16.30 -9.69 1.33
CA TYR A 106 -16.58 -8.27 1.11
C TYR A 106 -16.54 -7.48 2.41
N VAL A 107 -15.95 -6.30 2.37
CA VAL A 107 -16.01 -5.34 3.46
C VAL A 107 -16.65 -4.04 2.96
N ASN A 108 -17.46 -3.41 3.77
CA ASN A 108 -18.19 -2.22 3.42
C ASN A 108 -17.91 -1.08 4.42
N PHE A 109 -17.31 -0.01 3.93
CA PHE A 109 -17.09 1.24 4.70
C PHE A 109 -17.85 2.43 4.06
N LYS A 110 -18.86 2.18 3.21
CA LYS A 110 -19.62 3.27 2.55
C LYS A 110 -20.23 4.20 3.58
N ASN A 111 -20.12 5.50 3.34
CA ASN A 111 -20.62 6.57 4.24
C ASN A 111 -20.05 6.50 5.67
N ALA A 112 -18.94 5.82 5.92
CA ALA A 112 -18.35 5.78 7.26
C ALA A 112 -17.58 7.08 7.54
N ASP A 113 -17.73 7.61 8.76
CA ASP A 113 -17.01 8.80 9.22
C ASP A 113 -15.87 8.41 10.16
N PHE A 114 -14.64 8.77 9.81
CA PHE A 114 -13.45 8.56 10.63
C PHE A 114 -13.00 9.91 11.21
N LEU A 115 -13.42 10.21 12.43
CA LEU A 115 -13.10 11.49 13.10
C LEU A 115 -11.71 11.54 13.73
N HIS A 116 -11.06 10.37 13.86
CA HIS A 116 -9.71 10.22 14.39
C HIS A 116 -8.86 9.35 13.46
N ASN A 117 -7.69 8.92 13.93
CA ASN A 117 -6.79 8.11 13.11
C ASN A 117 -7.42 6.78 12.70
N CYS A 118 -7.26 6.42 11.45
CA CYS A 118 -7.62 5.12 10.92
C CYS A 118 -6.35 4.40 10.45
N VAL A 119 -6.14 3.16 10.91
CA VAL A 119 -4.91 2.43 10.68
C VAL A 119 -5.19 1.10 9.98
N PHE A 120 -4.61 0.95 8.81
CA PHE A 120 -4.53 -0.29 8.05
C PHE A 120 -3.05 -0.64 7.84
N LYS A 121 -2.47 -1.47 8.73
CA LYS A 121 -1.11 -1.97 8.57
C LYS A 121 -1.13 -3.47 8.38
N LYS A 122 -0.49 -3.96 7.29
CA LYS A 122 -0.49 -5.40 6.96
C LYS A 122 -1.90 -6.01 6.88
N THR A 123 -2.88 -5.16 6.58
CA THR A 123 -4.28 -5.60 6.42
C THR A 123 -4.43 -6.31 5.08
N ILE A 124 -5.16 -7.41 5.07
CA ILE A 124 -5.40 -8.22 3.87
C ILE A 124 -6.86 -8.08 3.48
N PHE A 125 -7.10 -7.60 2.26
CA PHE A 125 -8.42 -7.53 1.65
C PHE A 125 -8.56 -8.64 0.61
N ASN A 126 -9.80 -9.13 0.42
CA ASN A 126 -10.05 -10.13 -0.61
C ASN A 126 -9.93 -9.51 -2.00
N GLU A 127 -9.05 -10.10 -2.83
CA GLU A 127 -8.75 -9.64 -4.19
C GLU A 127 -9.98 -9.49 -5.08
N LYS A 128 -11.00 -10.34 -4.88
CA LYS A 128 -12.24 -10.30 -5.66
C LYS A 128 -12.95 -8.94 -5.59
N TYR A 129 -12.82 -8.22 -4.48
CA TYR A 129 -13.58 -7.00 -4.21
C TYR A 129 -12.75 -5.72 -4.26
N ILE A 130 -11.47 -5.79 -4.65
CA ILE A 130 -10.55 -4.64 -4.65
C ILE A 130 -11.04 -3.45 -5.52
N ASN A 131 -11.80 -3.76 -6.57
CA ASN A 131 -12.34 -2.77 -7.50
C ASN A 131 -13.74 -2.28 -7.12
N GLU A 132 -14.32 -2.83 -6.05
CA GLU A 132 -15.62 -2.40 -5.54
C GLU A 132 -15.50 -1.05 -4.80
N GLU A 133 -16.62 -0.34 -4.71
CA GLU A 133 -16.69 0.98 -4.07
C GLU A 133 -16.76 0.86 -2.53
N ILE A 134 -15.79 0.17 -1.94
CA ILE A 134 -15.75 -0.17 -0.50
C ILE A 134 -15.81 1.07 0.39
N PHE A 135 -15.12 2.15 -0.01
CA PHE A 135 -15.04 3.40 0.75
C PHE A 135 -15.86 4.56 0.14
N GLN A 136 -16.83 4.27 -0.73
CA GLN A 136 -17.61 5.32 -1.38
C GLN A 136 -18.28 6.25 -0.36
N LYS A 137 -18.10 7.57 -0.52
CA LYS A 137 -18.62 8.61 0.38
C LYS A 137 -18.15 8.48 1.83
N SER A 138 -17.11 7.70 2.13
CA SER A 138 -16.49 7.73 3.45
C SER A 138 -15.80 9.06 3.65
N ASN A 139 -15.79 9.52 4.89
CA ASN A 139 -15.14 10.77 5.30
C ASN A 139 -13.97 10.49 6.25
N PHE A 140 -12.77 10.98 5.91
CA PHE A 140 -11.60 10.94 6.77
C PHE A 140 -11.32 12.36 7.26
N ASP A 141 -11.81 12.65 8.47
CA ASP A 141 -11.68 13.95 9.16
C ASP A 141 -10.65 13.91 10.30
N GLY A 142 -10.09 12.74 10.57
CA GLY A 142 -9.04 12.55 11.57
C GLY A 142 -7.68 13.07 11.10
N GLN A 143 -6.71 13.06 12.02
CA GLN A 143 -5.35 13.53 11.71
C GLN A 143 -4.63 12.67 10.67
N LYS A 144 -4.83 11.35 10.71
CA LYS A 144 -4.09 10.42 9.84
C LYS A 144 -4.95 9.25 9.36
N LEU A 145 -4.87 8.97 8.05
CA LEU A 145 -5.15 7.67 7.48
C LEU A 145 -3.80 7.00 7.20
N ILE A 146 -3.55 5.83 7.79
CA ILE A 146 -2.31 5.09 7.65
C ILE A 146 -2.60 3.77 6.94
N VAL A 147 -1.99 3.57 5.77
CA VAL A 147 -2.07 2.35 4.95
C VAL A 147 -0.64 1.89 4.66
N GLU A 148 -0.20 0.84 5.34
CA GLU A 148 1.19 0.35 5.23
C GLU A 148 1.21 -1.16 5.02
N GLU A 149 2.02 -1.63 4.07
CA GLU A 149 2.23 -3.05 3.77
C GLU A 149 0.92 -3.85 3.56
N CYS A 150 -0.16 -3.19 3.12
CA CYS A 150 -1.44 -3.83 2.89
C CYS A 150 -1.42 -4.69 1.62
N VAL A 151 -2.24 -5.74 1.61
CA VAL A 151 -2.47 -6.59 0.45
C VAL A 151 -3.87 -6.31 -0.09
N ASN A 152 -3.95 -6.03 -1.40
CA ASN A 152 -5.21 -5.76 -2.11
C ASN A 152 -6.03 -4.61 -1.48
N PHE A 153 -5.36 -3.53 -1.05
CA PHE A 153 -6.06 -2.39 -0.45
C PHE A 153 -7.01 -1.75 -1.48
N PRO A 154 -8.29 -1.56 -1.14
CA PRO A 154 -9.30 -1.10 -2.08
C PRO A 154 -9.03 0.30 -2.61
N ARG A 155 -9.70 0.60 -3.72
CA ARG A 155 -9.65 1.92 -4.35
C ARG A 155 -10.40 2.97 -3.52
N LEU A 156 -9.79 4.14 -3.34
CA LEU A 156 -10.33 5.25 -2.55
C LEU A 156 -11.10 6.27 -3.39
N ASP A 157 -11.72 5.84 -4.49
CA ASP A 157 -12.55 6.74 -5.30
C ASP A 157 -13.79 7.19 -4.53
N GLY A 158 -14.12 8.48 -4.64
CA GLY A 158 -15.30 9.06 -3.98
C GLY A 158 -15.17 9.21 -2.46
N VAL A 159 -13.97 9.06 -1.91
CA VAL A 159 -13.66 9.34 -0.51
C VAL A 159 -13.49 10.84 -0.31
N ILE A 160 -13.95 11.33 0.83
CA ILE A 160 -13.80 12.73 1.26
C ILE A 160 -12.67 12.79 2.28
N PHE A 161 -11.68 13.65 2.04
CA PHE A 161 -10.61 13.93 2.99
C PHE A 161 -10.73 15.34 3.51
N SER A 162 -10.59 15.52 4.83
CA SER A 162 -10.32 16.83 5.40
C SER A 162 -8.99 17.36 4.84
N PRO A 163 -8.87 18.67 4.57
CA PRO A 163 -7.61 19.27 4.12
C PRO A 163 -6.42 19.01 5.06
N TYR A 164 -6.68 18.73 6.31
CA TYR A 164 -5.66 18.50 7.34
C TYR A 164 -5.32 17.02 7.57
N THR A 165 -6.07 16.09 6.98
CA THR A 165 -5.83 14.66 7.16
C THR A 165 -4.61 14.23 6.37
N LYS A 166 -3.57 13.77 7.07
CA LYS A 166 -2.38 13.20 6.45
C LYS A 166 -2.67 11.76 5.99
N PHE A 167 -2.62 11.52 4.68
CA PHE A 167 -2.74 10.18 4.13
C PHE A 167 -1.35 9.56 3.93
N ILE A 168 -1.01 8.55 4.72
CA ILE A 168 0.25 7.82 4.65
C ILE A 168 0.01 6.50 3.92
N LEU A 169 0.58 6.36 2.71
CA LEU A 169 0.49 5.15 1.89
C LEU A 169 1.90 4.62 1.63
N LYS A 170 2.27 3.51 2.29
CA LYS A 170 3.62 2.94 2.19
C LYS A 170 3.57 1.44 1.87
N ASP A 171 4.50 0.99 1.04
CA ASP A 171 4.78 -0.43 0.74
C ASP A 171 3.54 -1.29 0.42
N THR A 172 2.43 -0.63 0.03
CA THR A 172 1.20 -1.28 -0.40
C THR A 172 1.32 -1.64 -1.87
N LYS A 173 1.20 -2.95 -2.17
CA LYS A 173 1.43 -3.50 -3.51
C LYS A 173 0.12 -3.90 -4.17
N TYR A 174 0.05 -3.65 -5.46
CA TYR A 174 -1.06 -4.03 -6.32
C TYR A 174 -0.56 -4.91 -7.45
N SER A 175 -1.34 -5.89 -7.86
CA SER A 175 -1.04 -6.69 -9.04
C SER A 175 -1.14 -5.84 -10.32
N MET A 176 -0.57 -6.31 -11.43
CA MET A 176 -0.66 -5.61 -12.71
C MET A 176 -2.11 -5.39 -13.15
N LYS A 177 -3.00 -6.38 -12.94
CA LYS A 177 -4.44 -6.27 -13.25
C LYS A 177 -5.17 -5.23 -12.40
N ASP A 178 -4.69 -4.99 -11.18
CA ASP A 178 -5.25 -4.04 -10.22
C ASP A 178 -4.47 -2.73 -10.16
N SER A 179 -3.61 -2.48 -11.15
CA SER A 179 -2.79 -1.28 -11.26
C SER A 179 -3.59 0.03 -11.23
N ILE A 180 -4.85 -0.01 -11.65
CA ILE A 180 -5.75 1.16 -11.54
C ILE A 180 -5.98 1.56 -10.08
N CYS A 181 -6.09 0.60 -9.16
CA CYS A 181 -6.23 0.87 -7.73
C CYS A 181 -4.96 1.52 -7.18
N GLY A 182 -3.79 0.95 -7.52
CA GLY A 182 -2.50 1.52 -7.15
C GLY A 182 -2.34 2.95 -7.64
N ARG A 183 -2.57 3.18 -8.94
CA ARG A 183 -2.52 4.51 -9.54
C ARG A 183 -3.42 5.51 -8.82
N THR A 184 -4.68 5.14 -8.58
CA THR A 184 -5.66 6.02 -7.94
C THR A 184 -5.25 6.35 -6.52
N ASN A 185 -4.89 5.35 -5.72
CA ASN A 185 -4.55 5.54 -4.31
C ASN A 185 -3.28 6.37 -4.13
N TYR A 186 -2.22 6.13 -4.93
CA TYR A 186 -1.00 6.95 -4.91
C TYR A 186 -1.23 8.37 -5.40
N ARG A 187 -2.15 8.57 -6.38
CA ARG A 187 -2.55 9.90 -6.82
C ARG A 187 -3.25 10.68 -5.69
N ILE A 188 -4.19 10.03 -4.99
CA ILE A 188 -4.89 10.65 -3.86
C ILE A 188 -3.90 10.97 -2.74
N ALA A 189 -3.00 10.03 -2.39
CA ALA A 189 -1.95 10.25 -1.40
C ALA A 189 -1.06 11.44 -1.75
N ARG A 190 -0.68 11.59 -3.03
CA ARG A 190 0.12 12.73 -3.52
C ARG A 190 -0.63 14.06 -3.40
N ILE A 191 -1.92 14.08 -3.75
CA ILE A 191 -2.75 15.27 -3.62
C ILE A 191 -2.85 15.68 -2.15
N GLN A 192 -3.14 14.71 -1.28
CA GLN A 192 -3.27 14.95 0.15
C GLN A 192 -1.95 15.38 0.81
N ALA A 193 -0.81 14.81 0.36
CA ALA A 193 0.51 15.23 0.81
C ALA A 193 0.79 16.71 0.45
N LYS A 194 0.34 17.17 -0.73
CA LYS A 194 0.44 18.59 -1.10
C LYS A 194 -0.43 19.47 -0.19
N ASN A 195 -1.66 19.05 0.12
CA ASN A 195 -2.57 19.80 0.98
C ASN A 195 -2.05 19.92 2.42
N THR A 196 -1.34 18.88 2.90
CA THR A 196 -0.78 18.82 4.26
C THR A 196 0.69 19.20 4.34
N GLU A 197 1.27 19.74 3.26
CA GLU A 197 2.67 20.17 3.15
C GLU A 197 3.70 19.06 3.47
N ASP A 198 3.32 17.80 3.22
CA ASP A 198 4.19 16.63 3.40
C ASP A 198 5.14 16.45 2.21
N ASN A 199 6.06 17.39 2.04
CA ASN A 199 6.96 17.46 0.87
C ASN A 199 7.87 16.23 0.73
N GLU A 200 8.20 15.54 1.83
CA GLU A 200 9.06 14.36 1.81
C GLU A 200 8.44 13.18 1.05
N ASN A 201 7.11 13.04 1.08
CA ASN A 201 6.43 11.91 0.49
C ASN A 201 5.86 12.19 -0.92
N ILE A 202 5.81 13.45 -1.36
CA ILE A 202 5.24 13.81 -2.67
C ILE A 202 5.94 13.07 -3.81
N GLY A 203 7.29 13.06 -3.84
CA GLY A 203 8.08 12.39 -4.86
C GLY A 203 7.88 10.87 -4.85
N TYR A 204 7.85 10.26 -3.65
CA TYR A 204 7.56 8.84 -3.49
C TYR A 204 6.18 8.46 -4.06
N TYR A 205 5.14 9.25 -3.76
CA TYR A 205 3.80 9.02 -4.27
C TYR A 205 3.71 9.24 -5.78
N TYR A 206 4.36 10.29 -6.30
CA TYR A 206 4.41 10.54 -7.74
C TYR A 206 5.07 9.39 -8.50
N TYR A 207 6.22 8.92 -8.02
CA TYR A 207 6.93 7.78 -8.61
C TYR A 207 6.04 6.53 -8.69
N ASN A 208 5.34 6.17 -7.59
CA ASN A 208 4.47 5.01 -7.56
C ASN A 208 3.20 5.20 -8.40
N GLU A 209 2.60 6.40 -8.41
CA GLU A 209 1.47 6.73 -9.30
C GLU A 209 1.84 6.48 -10.77
N ARG A 210 3.05 6.92 -11.19
CA ARG A 210 3.52 6.73 -12.57
C ARG A 210 3.83 5.27 -12.89
N ASN A 211 4.43 4.53 -11.95
CA ASN A 211 4.67 3.11 -12.11
C ASN A 211 3.37 2.34 -12.38
N TYR A 212 2.35 2.56 -11.55
CA TYR A 212 1.05 1.90 -11.74
C TYR A 212 0.29 2.41 -12.97
N ALA A 213 0.50 3.67 -13.37
CA ALA A 213 -0.04 4.18 -14.63
C ALA A 213 0.55 3.43 -15.84
N SER A 214 1.86 3.16 -15.83
CA SER A 214 2.53 2.37 -16.83
C SER A 214 2.01 0.93 -16.87
N ASP A 215 1.92 0.27 -15.70
CA ASP A 215 1.40 -1.10 -15.61
C ASP A 215 -0.06 -1.20 -16.12
N PHE A 216 -0.89 -0.19 -15.85
CA PHE A 216 -2.25 -0.10 -16.38
C PHE A 216 -2.30 0.02 -17.89
N LEU A 217 -1.40 0.81 -18.50
CA LEU A 217 -1.31 0.92 -19.95
C LEU A 217 -0.87 -0.39 -20.61
N LYS A 218 0.03 -1.14 -19.97
CA LYS A 218 0.46 -2.47 -20.45
C LYS A 218 -0.66 -3.49 -20.43
N CYS A 219 -1.61 -3.41 -19.49
CA CYS A 219 -2.78 -4.28 -19.45
C CYS A 219 -3.78 -3.97 -20.58
N ARG A 220 -3.80 -2.75 -21.13
CA ARG A 220 -4.60 -2.42 -22.30
C ARG A 220 -3.89 -2.94 -23.55
N LYS A 221 -4.59 -3.71 -24.38
CA LYS A 221 -4.05 -4.10 -25.70
C LYS A 221 -3.79 -2.84 -26.53
N TYR A 222 -2.51 -2.57 -26.81
CA TYR A 222 -2.12 -1.52 -27.72
C TYR A 222 -2.69 -1.80 -29.13
N ASN A 223 -3.29 -0.79 -29.73
CA ASN A 223 -3.93 -0.92 -31.04
C ASN A 223 -2.93 -0.92 -32.22
N GLY A 224 -1.62 -1.01 -31.97
CA GLY A 224 -0.63 -1.05 -33.03
C GLY A 224 0.79 -1.33 -32.53
N TYR A 225 1.57 -2.05 -33.35
CA TYR A 225 2.95 -2.45 -33.04
C TYR A 225 3.90 -1.25 -32.84
N LYS A 226 3.69 -0.15 -33.58
CA LYS A 226 4.50 1.09 -33.42
C LYS A 226 4.26 1.78 -32.09
N ASP A 227 3.01 1.86 -31.66
CA ASP A 227 2.66 2.48 -30.38
C ASP A 227 3.18 1.70 -29.20
N TYR A 228 3.22 0.36 -29.34
CA TYR A 228 3.81 -0.53 -28.36
C TYR A 228 5.31 -0.26 -28.16
N LEU A 229 6.09 -0.27 -29.24
CA LEU A 229 7.55 -0.12 -29.16
C LEU A 229 7.97 1.25 -28.63
N THR A 230 7.34 2.34 -29.12
CA THR A 230 7.70 3.69 -28.71
C THR A 230 7.31 3.97 -27.27
N ASN A 231 6.10 3.62 -26.87
CA ASN A 231 5.62 3.87 -25.52
C ASN A 231 6.33 3.03 -24.49
N ASP A 232 6.59 1.74 -24.76
CA ASP A 232 7.34 0.86 -23.84
C ASP A 232 8.80 1.27 -23.70
N PHE A 233 9.45 1.71 -24.79
CA PHE A 233 10.82 2.20 -24.75
C PHE A 233 10.94 3.48 -23.91
N PHE A 234 10.09 4.46 -24.16
CA PHE A 234 10.10 5.70 -23.38
C PHE A 234 9.69 5.47 -21.92
N ASP A 235 8.75 4.58 -21.66
CA ASP A 235 8.38 4.21 -20.30
C ASP A 235 9.52 3.50 -19.59
N PHE A 236 10.22 2.60 -20.28
CA PHE A 236 11.43 1.94 -19.77
C PHE A 236 12.48 2.98 -19.37
N LEU A 237 12.79 3.93 -20.29
CA LEU A 237 13.75 5.00 -20.00
C LEU A 237 13.30 5.85 -18.81
N ALA A 238 12.04 6.28 -18.79
CA ALA A 238 11.50 7.11 -17.73
C ALA A 238 11.52 6.38 -16.37
N ARG A 239 11.17 5.10 -16.34
CA ARG A 239 11.07 4.29 -15.12
C ARG A 239 12.43 3.89 -14.57
N TYR A 240 13.30 3.34 -15.42
CA TYR A 240 14.55 2.72 -14.98
C TYR A 240 15.74 3.66 -15.00
N LEU A 241 15.82 4.55 -15.98
CA LEU A 241 16.94 5.49 -16.08
C LEU A 241 16.70 6.75 -15.26
N ILE A 242 15.56 7.39 -15.42
CA ILE A 242 15.29 8.73 -14.86
C ILE A 242 14.53 8.63 -13.52
N GLY A 243 13.80 7.51 -13.28
CA GLY A 243 12.93 7.35 -12.12
C GLY A 243 11.83 8.41 -12.08
N TYR A 244 11.30 8.76 -13.28
CA TYR A 244 10.31 9.83 -13.50
C TYR A 244 10.71 11.20 -12.94
N GLY A 245 12.03 11.45 -12.80
CA GLY A 245 12.56 12.71 -12.25
C GLY A 245 12.71 12.74 -10.72
N GLU A 246 12.24 11.72 -10.02
CA GLU A 246 12.23 11.69 -8.55
C GLU A 246 13.50 11.04 -7.94
N ARG A 247 14.43 10.59 -8.79
CA ARG A 247 15.65 9.91 -8.35
C ARG A 247 16.91 10.53 -8.96
N PRO A 248 17.31 11.73 -8.53
CA PRO A 248 18.43 12.48 -9.15
C PRO A 248 19.76 11.72 -9.07
N ILE A 249 20.00 10.94 -8.01
CA ILE A 249 21.22 10.15 -7.87
C ILE A 249 21.37 9.12 -9.00
N ARG A 250 20.27 8.50 -9.46
CA ARG A 250 20.31 7.57 -10.59
C ARG A 250 20.76 8.28 -11.87
N LEU A 251 20.21 9.46 -12.13
CA LEU A 251 20.57 10.26 -13.31
C LEU A 251 22.06 10.60 -13.30
N LEU A 252 22.59 11.02 -12.15
CA LEU A 252 24.02 11.29 -11.98
C LEU A 252 24.88 10.05 -12.25
N LEU A 253 24.52 8.89 -11.69
CA LEU A 253 25.24 7.64 -11.92
C LEU A 253 25.23 7.22 -13.39
N ILE A 254 24.10 7.34 -14.06
CA ILE A 254 23.97 7.01 -15.50
C ILE A 254 24.78 7.99 -16.33
N SER A 255 24.73 9.29 -16.05
CA SER A 255 25.52 10.30 -16.74
C SER A 255 27.01 10.02 -16.57
N PHE A 256 27.46 9.72 -15.36
CA PHE A 256 28.84 9.36 -15.09
C PHE A 256 29.27 8.08 -15.83
N SER A 257 28.42 7.06 -15.85
CA SER A 257 28.66 5.83 -16.60
C SER A 257 28.79 6.08 -18.11
N LEU A 258 27.90 6.89 -18.69
CA LEU A 258 27.97 7.27 -20.10
C LEU A 258 29.27 8.00 -20.43
N ILE A 259 29.63 9.01 -19.62
CA ILE A 259 30.88 9.76 -19.80
C ILE A 259 32.08 8.80 -19.75
N SER A 260 32.10 7.86 -18.80
CA SER A 260 33.18 6.88 -18.68
C SER A 260 33.27 5.94 -19.90
N VAL A 261 32.12 5.49 -20.44
CA VAL A 261 32.06 4.66 -21.64
C VAL A 261 32.60 5.44 -22.85
N PHE A 262 32.16 6.69 -23.05
CA PHE A 262 32.66 7.52 -24.16
C PHE A 262 34.13 7.81 -24.00
N ALA A 263 34.62 8.13 -22.81
CA ALA A 263 36.03 8.35 -22.56
C ALA A 263 36.86 7.10 -22.91
N PHE A 264 36.37 5.92 -22.52
CA PHE A 264 37.02 4.64 -22.88
C PHE A 264 37.04 4.40 -24.40
N ILE A 265 35.93 4.67 -25.10
CA ILE A 265 35.87 4.57 -26.57
C ILE A 265 36.86 5.54 -27.22
N TYR A 266 36.97 6.77 -26.74
CA TYR A 266 37.93 7.76 -27.25
C TYR A 266 39.38 7.28 -27.04
N ILE A 267 39.68 6.68 -25.90
CA ILE A 267 41.02 6.10 -25.67
C ILE A 267 41.34 4.98 -26.67
N LEU A 268 40.35 4.16 -27.04
CA LEU A 268 40.54 3.05 -27.99
C LEU A 268 40.67 3.53 -29.45
N ILE A 269 39.82 4.47 -29.88
CA ILE A 269 39.73 4.93 -31.26
C ILE A 269 40.76 6.01 -31.53
N GLY A 270 41.14 6.79 -30.52
CA GLY A 270 41.96 8.00 -30.65
C GLY A 270 41.13 9.23 -31.08
N ILE A 271 41.66 10.39 -30.84
CA ILE A 271 41.05 11.68 -31.24
C ILE A 271 41.86 12.25 -32.38
N LYS A 272 41.19 12.57 -33.50
CA LYS A 272 41.82 13.24 -34.61
C LYS A 272 41.81 14.76 -34.32
N SER A 273 42.97 15.33 -34.04
CA SER A 273 43.15 16.74 -33.95
C SER A 273 43.17 17.36 -35.37
N MET A 274 42.52 18.48 -35.57
CA MET A 274 42.58 19.18 -36.87
C MET A 274 43.99 19.63 -37.27
N ASP A 275 44.85 19.90 -36.28
CA ASP A 275 46.18 20.50 -36.50
C ASP A 275 47.35 19.51 -36.43
N TYR A 276 47.22 18.37 -35.75
CA TYR A 276 48.36 17.51 -35.39
C TYR A 276 48.18 16.00 -35.72
N GLY A 277 47.21 15.61 -36.51
CA GLY A 277 47.00 14.22 -36.82
C GLY A 277 46.33 13.39 -35.70
N LEU A 278 46.39 12.06 -35.77
CA LEU A 278 45.76 11.12 -34.86
C LEU A 278 46.57 10.99 -33.54
N ILE A 279 46.06 11.51 -32.44
CA ILE A 279 46.63 11.30 -31.11
C ILE A 279 46.07 9.99 -30.54
N LYS A 280 46.88 8.91 -30.52
CA LYS A 280 46.56 7.66 -29.81
C LYS A 280 46.97 7.80 -28.36
N LEU A 281 45.99 7.84 -27.45
CA LEU A 281 46.23 7.70 -26.01
C LEU A 281 46.44 6.20 -25.67
N ASN A 282 47.67 5.82 -25.36
CA ASN A 282 47.95 4.44 -24.94
C ASN A 282 47.74 4.35 -23.42
N LEU A 283 46.87 3.47 -22.97
CA LEU A 283 46.49 3.28 -21.55
C LEU A 283 47.69 2.91 -20.61
N PHE A 284 48.83 2.45 -21.18
CA PHE A 284 49.96 1.98 -20.41
C PHE A 284 51.27 2.76 -20.59
N ASN A 285 51.29 3.80 -21.46
CA ASN A 285 52.47 4.66 -21.61
C ASN A 285 52.02 6.11 -21.88
N ILE A 286 52.01 6.92 -20.83
CA ILE A 286 51.78 8.36 -20.95
C ILE A 286 53.07 9.02 -21.44
N ASN A 287 53.46 8.73 -22.66
CA ASN A 287 54.47 9.50 -23.35
C ASN A 287 53.78 10.39 -24.36
N TYR A 288 53.66 11.66 -24.01
CA TYR A 288 53.27 12.70 -24.94
C TYR A 288 54.43 12.94 -25.91
N SER A 289 54.44 12.28 -27.05
CA SER A 289 55.26 12.72 -28.13
C SER A 289 54.49 13.69 -28.99
N ILE A 290 54.74 14.98 -28.78
CA ILE A 290 54.36 16.03 -29.74
C ILE A 290 55.35 15.88 -30.85
N TYR A 291 54.91 15.36 -32.01
CA TYR A 291 55.68 15.48 -33.24
C TYR A 291 55.33 16.79 -33.88
N GLU A 292 56.34 17.68 -33.98
CA GLU A 292 56.35 18.87 -34.83
C GLU A 292 56.23 18.48 -36.32
#